data_931fad6daf7b90bc8b5097b135297de7
#
_entry.id   931fad6daf7b90bc8b5097b135297de7
#
_cell.length_a   1.000
_cell.length_b   1.000
_cell.length_c   1.000
_cell.angle_alpha   90.00
_cell.angle_beta   90.00
_cell.angle_gamma   90.00
#
_symmetry.space_group_name_H-M   'P 1'
#
loop_
_entity.id
_entity.type
_entity.pdbx_description
1 polymer ?
#
loop_
_entity_poly.entity_id
_entity_poly.type
_entity_poly.pdbx_seq_one_letter_code
_entity_poly.pdbx_strand_id
1 'polypeptide(L)'
;IIWTLGGKWDRSATEIMFIGQGERDTGAFCAQPFEVDYVIGCALFCRVEMVQKIGMMEEAFFLNFEEMDWCYRARRAGYSSYAVPGAKLWHKVSASFGGAESPLWKYFMIRNELLWARRHLSLRGRMRVAQKILRQLLPGFSLGEPGKYGFVQRLYWETTRYVREINRRRHQPYYQA
;
A
#
# COMPACT_ATOMS: atom_id res chain seq x y z
N ILE A 1 0.54 20.11 -10.29
CA ILE A 1 -0.55 19.30 -9.68
C ILE A 1 0.06 18.41 -8.61
N ILE A 2 -0.56 18.40 -7.45
CA ILE A 2 -0.16 17.56 -6.32
C ILE A 2 -0.56 16.11 -6.64
N TRP A 3 0.39 15.20 -6.51
CA TRP A 3 0.09 13.78 -6.56
C TRP A 3 -0.45 13.31 -5.21
N THR A 4 0.26 13.64 -4.13
CA THR A 4 -0.19 13.40 -2.76
C THR A 4 0.68 14.11 -1.72
N LEU A 5 0.09 14.43 -0.59
CA LEU A 5 0.75 14.90 0.64
C LEU A 5 0.66 13.83 1.75
N GLY A 6 0.68 12.55 1.40
CA GLY A 6 0.37 11.47 2.31
C GLY A 6 -1.10 11.08 2.26
N GLY A 7 -1.56 10.31 3.22
CA GLY A 7 -2.93 9.82 3.17
C GLY A 7 -3.56 9.63 4.54
N LYS A 8 -4.86 9.40 4.46
CA LYS A 8 -5.69 8.99 5.59
C LYS A 8 -6.43 7.71 5.24
N TRP A 9 -6.71 6.91 6.24
CA TRP A 9 -7.70 5.84 6.14
C TRP A 9 -8.93 6.21 6.97
N ASP A 10 -10.10 5.78 6.57
CA ASP A 10 -11.28 5.91 7.39
C ASP A 10 -11.13 5.05 8.68
N ARG A 11 -11.97 5.32 9.69
CA ARG A 11 -11.91 4.58 10.97
C ARG A 11 -12.14 3.08 10.82
N SER A 12 -12.81 2.66 9.77
CA SER A 12 -12.98 1.24 9.42
C SER A 12 -11.78 0.70 8.63
N ALA A 13 -10.87 1.60 8.22
CA ALA A 13 -9.67 1.32 7.45
C ALA A 13 -9.95 0.57 6.13
N THR A 14 -11.13 0.80 5.56
CA THR A 14 -11.55 0.14 4.31
C THR A 14 -11.34 1.03 3.09
N GLU A 15 -11.13 2.33 3.31
CA GLU A 15 -10.87 3.30 2.24
C GLU A 15 -9.58 4.07 2.50
N ILE A 16 -8.81 4.25 1.46
CA ILE A 16 -7.57 5.00 1.42
C ILE A 16 -7.84 6.32 0.72
N MET A 17 -7.52 7.42 1.36
CA MET A 17 -7.67 8.77 0.81
C MET A 17 -6.30 9.42 0.68
N PHE A 18 -5.98 9.92 -0.51
CA PHE A 18 -4.78 10.73 -0.75
C PHE A 18 -5.09 12.20 -0.51
N ILE A 19 -4.29 12.85 0.32
CA ILE A 19 -4.45 14.27 0.65
C ILE A 19 -3.91 15.11 -0.51
N GLY A 20 -4.71 16.08 -0.98
CA GLY A 20 -4.34 17.03 -2.03
C GLY A 20 -4.27 16.44 -3.44
N GLN A 21 -4.68 15.18 -3.64
CA GLN A 21 -4.57 14.52 -4.94
C GLN A 21 -5.36 15.27 -6.04
N GLY A 22 -4.65 15.60 -7.14
CA GLY A 22 -5.24 16.28 -8.28
C GLY A 22 -5.36 17.79 -8.12
N GLU A 23 -5.09 18.35 -6.94
CA GLU A 23 -5.16 19.79 -6.69
C GLU A 23 -3.93 20.52 -7.28
N ARG A 24 -4.13 21.79 -7.63
CA ARG A 24 -3.01 22.65 -8.03
C ARG A 24 -2.23 23.06 -6.81
N ASP A 25 -0.90 22.91 -6.83
CA ASP A 25 -0.03 23.41 -5.77
C ASP A 25 0.02 24.95 -5.81
N THR A 26 -0.85 25.57 -5.03
CA THR A 26 -0.90 27.03 -4.84
C THR A 26 -0.17 27.47 -3.58
N GLY A 27 0.46 26.56 -2.86
CA GLY A 27 1.02 26.82 -1.53
C GLY A 27 -0.02 26.79 -0.41
N ALA A 28 -1.30 26.47 -0.70
CA ALA A 28 -2.39 26.46 0.28
C ALA A 28 -2.20 25.44 1.41
N PHE A 29 -1.45 24.36 1.17
CA PHE A 29 -1.13 23.35 2.18
C PHE A 29 -0.04 23.79 3.17
N CYS A 30 0.34 25.06 3.16
CA CYS A 30 1.23 25.72 4.11
C CYS A 30 2.61 25.09 4.37
N ALA A 31 3.49 25.92 4.88
CA ALA A 31 4.87 25.56 5.18
C ALA A 31 5.03 24.63 6.40
N GLN A 32 3.96 24.44 7.20
CA GLN A 32 4.04 23.66 8.44
C GLN A 32 3.72 22.18 8.21
N PRO A 33 4.50 21.27 8.81
CA PRO A 33 4.17 19.86 8.84
C PRO A 33 2.82 19.62 9.50
N PHE A 34 2.03 18.65 8.95
CA PHE A 34 0.75 18.24 9.53
C PHE A 34 0.63 16.72 9.60
N GLU A 35 -0.13 16.24 10.58
CA GLU A 35 -0.28 14.81 10.83
C GLU A 35 -1.11 14.13 9.74
N VAL A 36 -0.62 12.96 9.31
CA VAL A 36 -1.27 12.07 8.35
C VAL A 36 -1.33 10.66 8.93
N ASP A 37 -2.15 9.79 8.37
CA ASP A 37 -2.18 8.42 8.84
C ASP A 37 -1.04 7.58 8.25
N TYR A 38 -0.63 7.88 7.02
CA TYR A 38 0.55 7.27 6.40
C TYR A 38 1.23 8.23 5.43
N VAL A 39 2.51 8.02 5.22
CA VAL A 39 3.33 8.71 4.23
C VAL A 39 3.63 7.77 3.07
N ILE A 40 3.98 8.34 1.91
CA ILE A 40 4.24 7.56 0.70
C ILE A 40 5.70 7.13 0.66
N GLY A 41 5.95 5.88 0.29
CA GLY A 41 7.26 5.25 0.31
C GLY A 41 8.33 5.91 -0.57
N CYS A 42 7.94 6.67 -1.61
CA CYS A 42 8.91 7.34 -2.49
C CYS A 42 9.71 8.47 -1.81
N ALA A 43 9.26 9.00 -0.67
CA ALA A 43 9.97 10.03 0.11
C ALA A 43 9.65 9.92 1.60
N LEU A 44 10.08 8.83 2.18
CA LEU A 44 9.82 8.50 3.58
C LEU A 44 11.10 8.63 4.40
N PHE A 45 11.02 9.44 5.46
CA PHE A 45 12.05 9.54 6.48
C PHE A 45 11.52 9.03 7.81
N CYS A 46 12.35 8.35 8.57
CA CYS A 46 11.95 7.81 9.87
C CYS A 46 13.12 7.86 10.88
N ARG A 47 12.77 7.78 12.15
CA ARG A 47 13.76 7.62 13.21
C ARG A 47 14.25 6.18 13.27
N VAL A 48 15.55 5.99 13.49
CA VAL A 48 16.16 4.67 13.62
C VAL A 48 15.55 3.90 14.81
N GLU A 49 15.27 4.60 15.91
CA GLU A 49 14.64 4.00 17.10
C GLU A 49 13.25 3.43 16.79
N MET A 50 12.51 4.06 15.88
CA MET A 50 11.23 3.54 15.42
C MET A 50 11.45 2.20 14.68
N VAL A 51 12.42 2.16 13.76
CA VAL A 51 12.76 0.94 13.01
C VAL A 51 13.19 -0.17 13.96
N GLN A 52 14.04 0.12 14.94
CA GLN A 52 14.47 -0.84 15.96
C GLN A 52 13.30 -1.40 16.77
N LYS A 53 12.30 -0.56 17.06
CA LYS A 53 11.12 -0.95 17.84
C LYS A 53 10.08 -1.76 17.06
N ILE A 54 9.80 -1.40 15.82
CA ILE A 54 8.71 -2.00 15.03
C ILE A 54 9.20 -2.90 13.89
N GLY A 55 10.50 -2.95 13.64
CA GLY A 55 11.10 -3.68 12.53
C GLY A 55 10.96 -2.97 11.18
N MET A 56 11.50 -3.59 10.15
CA MET A 56 11.45 -3.12 8.77
C MET A 56 10.06 -3.24 8.14
N MET A 57 9.91 -2.73 6.93
CA MET A 57 8.73 -2.95 6.10
C MET A 57 8.52 -4.45 5.86
N GLU A 58 7.27 -4.87 5.79
CA GLU A 58 6.91 -6.27 5.59
C GLU A 58 7.04 -6.68 4.11
N GLU A 59 8.02 -7.51 3.80
CA GLU A 59 8.31 -7.97 2.44
C GLU A 59 7.15 -8.72 1.77
N ALA A 60 6.23 -9.29 2.56
CA ALA A 60 5.07 -9.97 2.02
C ALA A 60 4.17 -9.05 1.18
N PHE A 61 4.22 -7.73 1.37
CA PHE A 61 3.50 -6.78 0.51
C PHE A 61 4.14 -6.65 -0.87
N PHE A 62 5.46 -6.65 -0.97
CA PHE A 62 6.25 -6.50 -2.19
C PHE A 62 6.07 -5.17 -2.93
N LEU A 63 4.83 -4.76 -3.19
CA LEU A 63 4.46 -3.56 -3.94
C LEU A 63 3.11 -3.03 -3.45
N ASN A 64 3.05 -1.79 -3.03
CA ASN A 64 1.90 -1.11 -2.42
C ASN A 64 1.49 -1.71 -1.06
N PHE A 65 0.99 -0.88 -0.16
CA PHE A 65 0.61 -1.19 1.22
C PHE A 65 1.76 -1.44 2.19
N GLU A 66 3.01 -1.61 1.76
CA GLU A 66 4.16 -1.81 2.65
C GLU A 66 4.38 -0.61 3.56
N GLU A 67 4.32 0.60 3.02
CA GLU A 67 4.43 1.84 3.81
C GLU A 67 3.20 2.08 4.68
N MET A 68 2.01 1.69 4.21
CA MET A 68 0.78 1.76 5.01
C MET A 68 0.87 0.84 6.23
N ASP A 69 1.25 -0.42 6.03
CA ASP A 69 1.47 -1.39 7.13
C ASP A 69 2.48 -0.84 8.12
N TRP A 70 3.56 -0.25 7.61
CA TRP A 70 4.62 0.28 8.45
C TRP A 70 4.17 1.48 9.28
N CYS A 71 3.50 2.47 8.66
CA CYS A 71 2.92 3.61 9.35
C CYS A 71 1.86 3.18 10.38
N TYR A 72 1.05 2.19 10.05
CA TYR A 72 0.07 1.64 10.98
C TYR A 72 0.73 0.99 12.21
N ARG A 73 1.80 0.21 12.01
CA ARG A 73 2.58 -0.38 13.11
C ARG A 73 3.28 0.70 13.93
N ALA A 74 3.84 1.73 13.29
CA ALA A 74 4.45 2.87 13.93
C ALA A 74 3.46 3.60 14.85
N ARG A 75 2.25 3.90 14.32
CA ARG A 75 1.18 4.54 15.10
C ARG A 75 0.79 3.71 16.33
N ARG A 76 0.66 2.40 16.21
CA ARG A 76 0.36 1.51 17.34
C ARG A 76 1.49 1.45 18.37
N ALA A 77 2.72 1.77 17.97
CA ALA A 77 3.88 1.88 18.86
C ALA A 77 4.08 3.29 19.45
N GLY A 78 3.16 4.25 19.15
CA GLY A 78 3.17 5.61 19.69
C GLY A 78 3.89 6.65 18.82
N TYR A 79 4.18 6.32 17.54
CA TYR A 79 4.79 7.27 16.59
C TYR A 79 3.72 7.84 15.66
N SER A 80 3.76 9.14 15.38
CA SER A 80 2.91 9.81 14.39
C SER A 80 3.65 9.98 13.06
N SER A 81 2.88 10.00 11.98
CA SER A 81 3.37 10.31 10.63
C SER A 81 3.01 11.75 10.26
N TYR A 82 3.93 12.45 9.60
CA TYR A 82 3.74 13.84 9.20
C TYR A 82 4.06 14.04 7.73
N ALA A 83 3.19 14.77 7.02
CA ALA A 83 3.53 15.35 5.74
C ALA A 83 4.31 16.66 5.96
N VAL A 84 5.32 16.89 5.12
CA VAL A 84 6.14 18.11 5.14
C VAL A 84 5.99 18.81 3.79
N PRO A 85 4.99 19.70 3.61
CA PRO A 85 4.66 20.28 2.29
C PRO A 85 5.77 21.14 1.68
N GLY A 86 6.69 21.65 2.50
CA GLY A 86 7.87 22.38 2.04
C GLY A 86 8.89 21.51 1.29
N ALA A 87 8.88 20.19 1.54
CA ALA A 87 9.74 19.23 0.84
C ALA A 87 9.01 18.71 -0.40
N LYS A 88 9.38 19.22 -1.57
CA LYS A 88 8.75 18.87 -2.85
C LYS A 88 9.63 17.93 -3.66
N LEU A 89 9.01 16.90 -4.24
CA LEU A 89 9.66 16.01 -5.19
C LEU A 89 8.73 15.69 -6.37
N TRP A 90 9.32 15.31 -7.50
CA TRP A 90 8.59 14.88 -8.69
C TRP A 90 8.71 13.37 -8.83
N HIS A 91 7.58 12.68 -8.79
CA HIS A 91 7.50 11.23 -8.83
C HIS A 91 6.98 10.75 -10.19
N LYS A 92 7.74 9.87 -10.86
CA LYS A 92 7.32 9.18 -12.09
C LYS A 92 6.43 7.98 -11.75
N VAL A 93 5.22 8.25 -11.27
CA VAL A 93 4.29 7.26 -10.71
C VAL A 93 4.20 6.00 -11.57
N SER A 94 4.45 4.84 -10.96
CA SER A 94 4.27 3.50 -11.55
C SER A 94 4.98 3.26 -12.90
N ALA A 95 5.99 4.06 -13.25
CA ALA A 95 6.71 3.93 -14.53
C ALA A 95 7.31 2.51 -14.70
N SER A 96 7.83 1.92 -13.63
CA SER A 96 8.45 0.58 -13.63
C SER A 96 7.45 -0.58 -13.82
N PHE A 97 6.16 -0.31 -13.64
CA PHE A 97 5.10 -1.34 -13.66
C PHE A 97 4.11 -1.19 -14.82
N GLY A 98 4.47 -0.38 -15.81
CA GLY A 98 3.60 -0.14 -16.97
C GLY A 98 2.43 0.81 -16.69
N GLY A 99 2.53 1.63 -15.64
CA GLY A 99 1.53 2.63 -15.25
C GLY A 99 0.63 2.20 -14.10
N ALA A 100 -0.07 3.19 -13.53
CA ALA A 100 -0.94 3.03 -12.34
C ALA A 100 -2.19 2.15 -12.58
N GLU A 101 -2.50 1.80 -13.82
CA GLU A 101 -3.65 0.95 -14.17
C GLU A 101 -3.22 -0.41 -14.74
N SER A 102 -1.92 -0.71 -14.66
CA SER A 102 -1.41 -1.99 -15.17
C SER A 102 -2.04 -3.18 -14.44
N PRO A 103 -2.18 -4.33 -15.09
CA PRO A 103 -2.68 -5.54 -14.46
C PRO A 103 -1.86 -5.96 -13.24
N LEU A 104 -0.56 -5.77 -13.27
CA LEU A 104 0.35 -6.07 -12.18
C LEU A 104 0.05 -5.17 -10.96
N TRP A 105 -0.12 -3.86 -11.19
CA TRP A 105 -0.50 -2.91 -10.14
C TRP A 105 -1.84 -3.29 -9.51
N LYS A 106 -2.88 -3.55 -10.34
CA LYS A 106 -4.22 -3.95 -9.86
C LYS A 106 -4.19 -5.23 -9.04
N TYR A 107 -3.40 -6.19 -9.46
CA TYR A 107 -3.22 -7.43 -8.70
C TYR A 107 -2.67 -7.16 -7.30
N PHE A 108 -1.56 -6.40 -7.19
CA PHE A 108 -0.97 -6.12 -5.88
C PHE A 108 -1.87 -5.25 -5.02
N MET A 109 -2.59 -4.29 -5.58
CA MET A 109 -3.56 -3.49 -4.85
C MET A 109 -4.62 -4.38 -4.19
N ILE A 110 -5.27 -5.26 -4.94
CA ILE A 110 -6.32 -6.16 -4.41
C ILE A 110 -5.73 -7.16 -3.40
N ARG A 111 -4.65 -7.81 -3.77
CA ARG A 111 -3.98 -8.80 -2.91
C ARG A 111 -3.54 -8.19 -1.59
N ASN A 112 -2.92 -7.05 -1.64
CA ASN A 112 -2.32 -6.41 -0.47
C ASN A 112 -3.37 -5.74 0.40
N GLU A 113 -4.46 -5.24 -0.16
CA GLU A 113 -5.61 -4.77 0.60
C GLU A 113 -6.21 -5.91 1.44
N LEU A 114 -6.35 -7.11 0.88
CA LEU A 114 -6.80 -8.30 1.63
C LEU A 114 -5.78 -8.72 2.70
N LEU A 115 -4.50 -8.70 2.38
CA LEU A 115 -3.43 -9.03 3.32
C LEU A 115 -3.42 -8.05 4.49
N TRP A 116 -3.50 -6.74 4.20
CA TRP A 116 -3.54 -5.68 5.20
C TRP A 116 -4.79 -5.80 6.09
N ALA A 117 -5.96 -6.01 5.48
CA ALA A 117 -7.20 -6.24 6.22
C ALA A 117 -7.09 -7.45 7.16
N ARG A 118 -6.51 -8.56 6.67
CA ARG A 118 -6.26 -9.75 7.49
C ARG A 118 -5.36 -9.47 8.70
N ARG A 119 -4.36 -8.62 8.54
CA ARG A 119 -3.39 -8.30 9.61
C ARG A 119 -3.96 -7.33 10.65
N HIS A 120 -4.72 -6.34 10.22
CA HIS A 120 -5.03 -5.16 11.03
C HIS A 120 -6.50 -4.97 11.37
N LEU A 121 -7.42 -5.55 10.60
CA LEU A 121 -8.84 -5.33 10.79
C LEU A 121 -9.53 -6.44 11.57
N SER A 122 -10.61 -6.06 12.28
CA SER A 122 -11.56 -6.99 12.86
C SER A 122 -12.24 -7.85 11.78
N LEU A 123 -12.90 -8.94 12.16
CA LEU A 123 -13.65 -9.78 11.23
C LEU A 123 -14.65 -8.97 10.39
N ARG A 124 -15.37 -8.02 11.02
CA ARG A 124 -16.31 -7.13 10.31
C ARG A 124 -15.59 -6.25 9.29
N GLY A 125 -14.42 -5.71 9.63
CA GLY A 125 -13.59 -4.94 8.69
C GLY A 125 -13.12 -5.79 7.51
N ARG A 126 -12.65 -7.02 7.76
CA ARG A 126 -12.24 -7.97 6.70
C ARG A 126 -13.40 -8.27 5.75
N MET A 127 -14.61 -8.48 6.28
CA MET A 127 -15.80 -8.73 5.47
C MET A 127 -16.16 -7.51 4.59
N ARG A 128 -16.05 -6.27 5.11
CA ARG A 128 -16.27 -5.06 4.33
C ARG A 128 -15.29 -4.93 3.17
N VAL A 129 -14.00 -5.15 3.43
CA VAL A 129 -12.96 -5.15 2.38
C VAL A 129 -13.26 -6.21 1.33
N ALA A 130 -13.58 -7.42 1.74
CA ALA A 130 -13.94 -8.50 0.81
C ALA A 130 -15.17 -8.15 -0.04
N GLN A 131 -16.22 -7.57 0.57
CA GLN A 131 -17.40 -7.11 -0.15
C GLN A 131 -17.09 -5.98 -1.15
N LYS A 132 -16.25 -5.01 -0.76
CA LYS A 132 -15.79 -3.94 -1.65
C LYS A 132 -15.09 -4.51 -2.87
N ILE A 133 -14.11 -5.39 -2.66
CA ILE A 133 -13.35 -6.04 -3.73
C ILE A 133 -14.28 -6.86 -4.63
N LEU A 134 -15.21 -7.62 -4.06
CA LEU A 134 -16.18 -8.40 -4.82
C LEU A 134 -17.04 -7.49 -5.72
N ARG A 135 -17.53 -6.37 -5.20
CA ARG A 135 -18.29 -5.38 -6.00
C ARG A 135 -17.47 -4.78 -7.14
N GLN A 136 -16.17 -4.56 -6.94
CA GLN A 136 -15.26 -4.08 -7.99
C GLN A 136 -15.02 -5.13 -9.08
N LEU A 137 -15.02 -6.40 -8.71
CA LEU A 137 -14.81 -7.50 -9.64
C LEU A 137 -16.08 -7.93 -10.40
N LEU A 138 -17.26 -7.79 -9.78
CA LEU A 138 -18.54 -8.22 -10.35
C LEU A 138 -18.96 -7.48 -11.64
N PRO A 139 -18.76 -6.17 -11.86
CA PRO A 139 -19.05 -5.52 -13.13
C PRO A 139 -18.21 -6.04 -14.31
N GLY A 140 -17.09 -6.72 -14.02
CA GLY A 140 -16.27 -7.41 -15.00
C GLY A 140 -16.71 -8.85 -15.27
N PHE A 141 -17.76 -9.33 -14.61
CA PHE A 141 -18.38 -10.65 -14.81
C PHE A 141 -19.36 -10.67 -16.00
N SER A 142 -18.99 -10.06 -17.10
CA SER A 142 -19.62 -10.37 -18.37
C SER A 142 -19.11 -11.75 -18.80
N LEU A 143 -20.02 -12.70 -18.90
CA LEU A 143 -19.80 -14.11 -19.23
C LEU A 143 -19.13 -14.37 -20.61
N GLY A 144 -18.51 -13.37 -21.22
CA GLY A 144 -18.05 -13.41 -22.60
C GLY A 144 -16.54 -13.30 -22.85
N GLU A 145 -15.69 -13.09 -21.85
CA GLU A 145 -14.23 -12.96 -22.09
C GLU A 145 -13.37 -13.94 -21.26
N PRO A 146 -13.06 -15.13 -21.81
CA PRO A 146 -12.23 -16.13 -21.11
C PRO A 146 -10.79 -15.71 -20.82
N GLY A 147 -10.27 -14.63 -21.46
CA GLY A 147 -8.87 -14.22 -21.37
C GLY A 147 -8.48 -13.49 -20.08
N LYS A 148 -9.39 -12.78 -19.41
CA LYS A 148 -9.08 -11.98 -18.20
C LYS A 148 -8.77 -12.83 -16.97
N TYR A 149 -9.40 -13.98 -16.84
CA TYR A 149 -9.22 -14.86 -15.68
C TYR A 149 -7.91 -15.64 -15.72
N GLY A 150 -7.49 -16.10 -16.88
CA GLY A 150 -6.21 -16.80 -17.05
C GLY A 150 -5.01 -15.94 -16.64
N PHE A 151 -5.09 -14.62 -16.85
CA PHE A 151 -4.06 -13.67 -16.46
C PHE A 151 -4.01 -13.49 -14.94
N VAL A 152 -5.14 -13.23 -14.27
CA VAL A 152 -5.22 -13.06 -12.80
C VAL A 152 -4.79 -14.35 -12.09
N GLN A 153 -5.20 -15.49 -12.61
CA GLN A 153 -4.85 -16.81 -12.08
C GLN A 153 -3.35 -17.09 -12.23
N ARG A 154 -2.76 -16.78 -13.38
CA ARG A 154 -1.32 -16.90 -13.64
C ARG A 154 -0.52 -15.98 -12.72
N LEU A 155 -0.93 -14.73 -12.59
CA LEU A 155 -0.31 -13.75 -11.70
C LEU A 155 -0.38 -14.18 -10.23
N TYR A 156 -1.51 -14.75 -9.79
CA TYR A 156 -1.67 -15.34 -8.45
C TYR A 156 -0.63 -16.45 -8.20
N TRP A 157 -0.45 -17.37 -9.15
CA TRP A 157 0.50 -18.47 -9.02
C TRP A 157 1.95 -17.99 -9.04
N GLU A 158 2.29 -17.06 -9.92
CA GLU A 158 3.64 -16.49 -10.01
C GLU A 158 4.00 -15.74 -8.72
N THR A 159 3.09 -14.92 -8.21
CA THR A 159 3.33 -14.19 -6.95
C THR A 159 3.38 -15.11 -5.75
N THR A 160 2.53 -16.12 -5.68
CA THR A 160 2.58 -17.12 -4.61
C THR A 160 3.91 -17.90 -4.64
N ARG A 161 4.41 -18.21 -5.83
CA ARG A 161 5.73 -18.84 -6.02
C ARG A 161 6.85 -17.90 -5.55
N TYR A 162 6.79 -16.61 -5.90
CA TYR A 162 7.78 -15.60 -5.50
C TYR A 162 7.80 -15.39 -3.98
N VAL A 163 6.63 -15.25 -3.34
CA VAL A 163 6.52 -15.12 -1.88
C VAL A 163 7.03 -16.38 -1.15
N ARG A 164 6.76 -17.57 -1.70
CA ARG A 164 7.34 -18.81 -1.15
C ARG A 164 8.86 -18.83 -1.26
N GLU A 165 9.42 -18.34 -2.35
CA GLU A 165 10.86 -18.25 -2.55
C GLU A 165 11.51 -17.23 -1.59
N ILE A 166 10.90 -16.05 -1.39
CA ILE A 166 11.37 -15.09 -0.38
C ILE A 166 11.33 -15.72 1.01
N ASN A 167 10.23 -16.35 1.40
CA ASN A 167 10.11 -17.00 2.70
C ASN A 167 11.11 -18.13 2.88
N ARG A 168 11.45 -18.86 1.81
CA ARG A 168 12.48 -19.90 1.83
C ARG A 168 13.87 -19.31 2.01
N ARG A 169 14.16 -18.15 1.43
CA ARG A 169 15.44 -17.42 1.59
C ARG A 169 15.62 -16.84 2.98
N ARG A 170 14.53 -16.39 3.64
CA ARG A 170 14.56 -15.92 5.04
C ARG A 170 15.12 -16.93 6.04
N HIS A 171 15.04 -18.20 5.74
CA HIS A 171 15.61 -19.28 6.57
C HIS A 171 17.06 -19.63 6.18
N GLN A 172 17.71 -18.89 5.27
CA GLN A 172 19.11 -19.06 4.94
C GLN A 172 20.00 -18.16 5.82
N PRO A 173 21.20 -18.62 6.24
CA PRO A 173 22.04 -17.96 7.25
C PRO A 173 22.49 -16.54 6.93
N TYR A 174 22.39 -16.09 5.67
CA TYR A 174 22.77 -14.75 5.22
C TYR A 174 21.81 -13.61 5.64
N TYR A 175 20.62 -13.91 6.19
CA TYR A 175 19.65 -12.94 6.67
C TYR A 175 19.55 -12.85 8.19
N GLN A 176 20.46 -13.51 8.92
CA GLN A 176 20.50 -13.52 10.39
C GLN A 176 21.65 -12.66 10.96
N ALA A 177 22.29 -11.83 10.15
CA ALA A 177 23.35 -10.90 10.57
C ALA A 177 22.86 -9.48 10.70
#